data_0cd1ac31ba9a9a98f54d4e8c9a5f7118
#
_entry.id   0cd1ac31ba9a9a98f54d4e8c9a5f7118
#
_cell.length_a   1.000
_cell.length_b   1.000
_cell.length_c   1.000
_cell.angle_alpha   90.00
_cell.angle_beta   90.00
_cell.angle_gamma   90.00
#
_symmetry.space_group_name_H-M   'P 1'
#
loop_
_entity.id
_entity.type
_entity.pdbx_description
1 polymer ?
#
loop_
_entity_poly.entity_id
_entity_poly.type
_entity_poly.pdbx_seq_one_letter_code
_entity_poly.pdbx_strand_id
1 'polypeptide(L)'
;MYILADNVCEEKMTKLWKSLLASPVVLSMMLVMNTTVVAGEVQSNGNINETENHPKNKTMAQVTSVSQLSDVQPTDWAFQALQSLVERYGCIAGYPNGTYRGNRALTRYEFAAGLNACLDRVNELIATATSELVNKQDLATLQKLQEEFAAELATLRGRVDALEAKAAELEANQFSTTTKLQGEAVAAITDVFGGNTVNDVDVRDNNTTFGARVRVELVTSFTGDDTLFTRLQSNNLVNPELGTPEGSLFFAGEDGNSDVFLDALWYKFPLTKSTEVVAIANAGAADDLTETINIFDGDGSLGALSTFGTRNAIYYQVEGAGLGITQQFGDAVSVSLGYLGNSPNDPSRSNGVFNGPYGALAQLTLKPSDRISFGFTYINAYNQELGAGSNRANPISFFNSNFDFDLDGESDELNVPFSSNSYGFQASIGLSEKFVLGGWVGYTNARNLSTEGGRIDRGDLDIWTWAVTLGFPDLGKKGSLAGIIFGMEPKVTGSSINEISRDSDTSYHIEAFYQYQVTENIAITPGVIWLTAPDHNSNNDDVVIGAIRTTLSF
;
A
#
# COMPACT_ATOMS: atom_id res chain seq x y z
N MET A 1 2.39 11.49 0.27
CA MET A 1 3.01 10.59 1.27
C MET A 1 2.16 9.35 1.53
N TYR A 2 0.83 9.47 1.62
CA TYR A 2 -0.07 8.32 1.83
C TYR A 2 -0.02 7.25 0.72
N ILE A 3 0.07 7.63 -0.54
CA ILE A 3 0.08 6.67 -1.67
C ILE A 3 1.36 5.83 -1.73
N LEU A 4 2.52 6.36 -1.28
CA LEU A 4 3.77 5.60 -1.24
C LEU A 4 3.90 4.72 0.02
N ALA A 5 3.27 5.11 1.13
CA ALA A 5 3.30 4.31 2.37
C ALA A 5 2.38 3.08 2.30
N ASP A 6 1.17 3.23 1.74
CA ASP A 6 0.23 2.12 1.59
C ASP A 6 0.74 1.05 0.61
N ASN A 7 1.31 1.46 -0.53
CA ASN A 7 1.89 0.50 -1.48
C ASN A 7 3.10 -0.26 -0.91
N VAL A 8 3.90 0.36 -0.04
CA VAL A 8 5.04 -0.32 0.61
C VAL A 8 4.56 -1.25 1.73
N CYS A 9 3.49 -0.90 2.44
CA CYS A 9 2.93 -1.75 3.50
C CYS A 9 2.18 -2.94 2.91
N GLU A 10 1.39 -2.73 1.87
CA GLU A 10 0.64 -3.78 1.18
C GLU A 10 1.57 -4.73 0.40
N GLU A 11 2.63 -4.24 -0.23
CA GLU A 11 3.62 -5.07 -0.88
C GLU A 11 4.47 -5.88 0.11
N LYS A 12 4.78 -5.36 1.28
CA LYS A 12 5.42 -6.12 2.36
C LYS A 12 4.47 -7.16 2.96
N MET A 13 3.19 -6.84 3.16
CA MET A 13 2.20 -7.80 3.66
C MET A 13 1.92 -8.91 2.63
N THR A 14 1.78 -8.61 1.37
CA THR A 14 1.55 -9.63 0.32
C THR A 14 2.77 -10.51 0.10
N LYS A 15 4.00 -9.99 0.25
CA LYS A 15 5.23 -10.80 0.22
C LYS A 15 5.36 -11.69 1.45
N LEU A 16 4.97 -11.21 2.64
CA LEU A 16 4.93 -12.03 3.86
C LEU A 16 3.91 -13.17 3.75
N TRP A 17 2.73 -12.90 3.20
CA TRP A 17 1.69 -13.92 2.98
C TRP A 17 2.12 -14.95 1.91
N LYS A 18 2.77 -14.52 0.83
CA LYS A 18 3.29 -15.44 -0.19
C LYS A 18 4.45 -16.29 0.33
N SER A 19 5.28 -15.79 1.22
CA SER A 19 6.35 -16.58 1.85
C SER A 19 5.83 -17.55 2.92
N LEU A 20 4.75 -17.21 3.62
CA LEU A 20 4.07 -18.09 4.58
C LEU A 20 3.34 -19.25 3.87
N LEU A 21 2.72 -19.01 2.72
CA LEU A 21 2.06 -20.04 1.91
C LEU A 21 3.03 -20.95 1.15
N ALA A 22 4.28 -20.56 0.96
CA ALA A 22 5.33 -21.35 0.32
C ALA A 22 6.17 -22.18 1.31
N SER A 23 5.87 -22.12 2.61
CA SER A 23 6.56 -22.91 3.63
C SER A 23 6.09 -24.38 3.55
N PRO A 24 7.00 -25.37 3.45
CA PRO A 24 6.64 -26.78 3.38
C PRO A 24 5.88 -27.29 4.63
N VAL A 25 5.93 -26.56 5.73
CA VAL A 25 5.20 -26.88 6.97
C VAL A 25 3.69 -26.63 6.83
N VAL A 26 3.27 -25.61 6.09
CA VAL A 26 1.83 -25.32 5.87
C VAL A 26 1.25 -26.32 4.85
N LEU A 27 2.05 -26.75 3.87
CA LEU A 27 1.62 -27.76 2.90
C LEU A 27 1.46 -29.14 3.53
N SER A 28 2.26 -29.49 4.55
CA SER A 28 2.14 -30.76 5.27
C SER A 28 0.93 -30.82 6.21
N MET A 29 0.46 -29.68 6.74
CA MET A 29 -0.75 -29.62 7.59
C MET A 29 -2.06 -29.71 6.77
N MET A 30 -2.08 -29.29 5.53
CA MET A 30 -3.27 -29.42 4.66
C MET A 30 -3.43 -30.82 4.04
N LEU A 31 -2.37 -31.64 4.02
CA LEU A 31 -2.41 -33.01 3.50
C LEU A 31 -2.91 -34.07 4.50
N VAL A 32 -3.06 -33.74 5.78
CA VAL A 32 -3.50 -34.68 6.83
C VAL A 32 -5.03 -34.67 7.04
N MET A 33 -5.77 -33.75 6.44
CA MET A 33 -7.22 -33.64 6.67
C MET A 33 -8.14 -34.26 5.60
N ASN A 34 -7.61 -34.99 4.63
CA ASN A 34 -8.44 -35.66 3.61
C ASN A 34 -7.99 -37.08 3.31
N THR A 35 -8.06 -38.00 4.30
CA THR A 35 -8.07 -39.44 4.04
C THR A 35 -9.40 -40.02 4.51
N THR A 36 -10.37 -40.02 3.64
CA THR A 36 -11.52 -40.91 3.73
C THR A 36 -11.06 -42.32 3.35
N VAL A 37 -11.15 -43.22 4.31
CA VAL A 37 -10.91 -44.66 4.10
C VAL A 37 -12.04 -45.19 3.22
N VAL A 38 -11.73 -45.56 2.00
CA VAL A 38 -12.61 -46.39 1.15
C VAL A 38 -12.06 -47.80 1.23
N ALA A 39 -12.85 -48.67 1.83
CA ALA A 39 -12.63 -50.12 1.76
C ALA A 39 -12.91 -50.58 0.32
N GLY A 40 -11.88 -51.04 -0.35
CA GLY A 40 -11.96 -51.65 -1.68
C GLY A 40 -11.77 -53.15 -1.60
N GLU A 41 -12.80 -53.92 -1.95
CA GLU A 41 -12.72 -55.35 -2.18
C GLU A 41 -11.65 -55.69 -3.25
N VAL A 42 -10.81 -56.65 -2.93
CA VAL A 42 -9.90 -57.26 -3.91
C VAL A 42 -10.55 -58.54 -4.42
N GLN A 43 -11.10 -58.53 -5.62
CA GLN A 43 -11.43 -59.74 -6.38
C GLN A 43 -10.16 -60.34 -6.95
N SER A 44 -9.94 -61.57 -6.58
CA SER A 44 -8.91 -62.44 -7.16
C SER A 44 -9.46 -63.12 -8.41
N ASN A 45 -8.86 -62.89 -9.55
CA ASN A 45 -8.95 -63.75 -10.71
C ASN A 45 -7.57 -63.96 -11.36
N GLY A 46 -7.19 -65.18 -11.55
CA GLY A 46 -5.99 -65.49 -12.33
C GLY A 46 -5.55 -66.95 -12.23
N ASN A 47 -6.18 -67.80 -13.03
CA ASN A 47 -5.69 -69.17 -13.38
C ASN A 47 -4.24 -69.13 -13.85
N ILE A 48 -3.44 -70.05 -13.36
CA ILE A 48 -2.44 -70.76 -14.20
C ILE A 48 -2.30 -72.21 -13.70
N ASN A 49 -2.58 -73.15 -14.58
CA ASN A 49 -2.19 -74.57 -14.49
C ASN A 49 -0.69 -74.70 -14.66
N GLU A 50 -0.06 -75.54 -13.88
CA GLU A 50 0.90 -76.51 -14.43
C GLU A 50 1.16 -77.59 -13.40
N THR A 51 1.10 -78.83 -13.92
CA THR A 51 1.35 -80.15 -13.35
C THR A 51 2.84 -80.37 -13.13
N GLU A 52 3.21 -80.85 -11.92
CA GLU A 52 4.28 -81.83 -11.81
C GLU A 52 4.12 -82.76 -10.60
N ASN A 53 4.22 -84.06 -10.86
CA ASN A 53 4.14 -85.16 -9.93
C ASN A 53 5.36 -85.23 -9.04
N HIS A 54 5.20 -85.30 -7.72
CA HIS A 54 6.09 -86.04 -6.83
C HIS A 54 5.38 -86.62 -5.60
N PRO A 55 5.86 -87.61 -4.92
CA PRO A 55 5.08 -88.67 -4.27
C PRO A 55 4.53 -88.23 -2.91
N LYS A 56 3.31 -88.74 -2.66
CA LYS A 56 2.53 -88.53 -1.43
C LYS A 56 3.29 -88.95 -0.14
N ASN A 57 3.87 -88.00 0.57
CA ASN A 57 4.00 -88.15 2.01
C ASN A 57 2.63 -87.79 2.56
N LYS A 58 1.99 -88.71 3.28
CA LYS A 58 0.72 -88.42 4.01
C LYS A 58 1.02 -87.47 5.15
N THR A 59 0.96 -86.20 4.87
CA THR A 59 0.82 -85.18 5.91
C THR A 59 -0.52 -85.39 6.62
N MET A 60 -0.49 -85.48 7.93
CA MET A 60 -1.67 -85.56 8.78
C MET A 60 -2.53 -84.31 8.44
N ALA A 61 -3.81 -84.50 8.08
CA ALA A 61 -4.73 -83.42 7.81
C ALA A 61 -4.94 -82.69 9.15
N GLN A 62 -4.51 -81.43 9.20
CA GLN A 62 -4.72 -80.58 10.42
C GLN A 62 -6.21 -80.32 10.58
N VAL A 63 -6.76 -80.74 11.70
CA VAL A 63 -8.17 -80.53 12.07
C VAL A 63 -8.34 -79.05 12.43
N THR A 64 -9.20 -78.33 11.72
CA THR A 64 -9.46 -76.91 11.88
C THR A 64 -10.69 -76.61 12.76
N SER A 65 -11.54 -77.62 13.04
CA SER A 65 -12.66 -77.50 13.96
C SER A 65 -12.85 -78.80 14.72
N VAL A 66 -13.28 -78.71 16.00
CA VAL A 66 -13.59 -79.84 16.85
C VAL A 66 -14.63 -80.76 16.22
N SER A 67 -15.56 -80.24 15.46
CA SER A 67 -16.61 -80.98 14.74
C SER A 67 -16.05 -81.99 13.70
N GLN A 68 -14.78 -81.89 13.34
CA GLN A 68 -14.09 -82.86 12.43
C GLN A 68 -13.58 -84.09 13.14
N LEU A 69 -13.65 -84.12 14.48
CA LEU A 69 -13.27 -85.25 15.31
C LEU A 69 -14.51 -86.12 15.58
N SER A 70 -14.62 -87.25 14.88
CA SER A 70 -15.82 -88.07 14.86
C SER A 70 -16.22 -88.75 16.22
N ASP A 71 -15.30 -88.76 17.16
CA ASP A 71 -15.48 -89.34 18.50
C ASP A 71 -15.56 -88.32 19.62
N VAL A 72 -15.78 -87.01 19.29
CA VAL A 72 -15.98 -85.92 20.24
C VAL A 72 -17.36 -85.30 20.06
N GLN A 73 -18.16 -85.33 21.13
CA GLN A 73 -19.55 -84.80 21.12
C GLN A 73 -19.62 -83.46 21.90
N PRO A 74 -20.53 -82.58 21.53
CA PRO A 74 -20.73 -81.33 22.27
C PRO A 74 -21.08 -81.49 23.72
N THR A 75 -21.55 -82.68 24.09
CA THR A 75 -21.89 -83.10 25.44
C THR A 75 -20.69 -83.58 26.26
N ASP A 76 -19.55 -83.78 25.64
CA ASP A 76 -18.35 -84.23 26.34
C ASP A 76 -17.78 -83.12 27.24
N TRP A 77 -17.40 -83.51 28.44
CA TRP A 77 -16.88 -82.52 29.44
C TRP A 77 -15.65 -81.75 28.96
N ALA A 78 -14.86 -82.31 28.08
CA ALA A 78 -13.65 -81.71 27.54
C ALA A 78 -13.90 -80.95 26.21
N PHE A 79 -15.12 -80.87 25.69
CA PHE A 79 -15.43 -80.29 24.37
C PHE A 79 -14.95 -78.87 24.23
N GLN A 80 -15.24 -77.99 25.23
CA GLN A 80 -14.85 -76.58 25.19
C GLN A 80 -13.32 -76.40 25.25
N ALA A 81 -12.63 -77.21 26.02
CA ALA A 81 -11.18 -77.20 26.09
C ALA A 81 -10.54 -77.63 24.74
N LEU A 82 -11.07 -78.70 24.15
CA LEU A 82 -10.66 -79.17 22.84
C LEU A 82 -10.97 -78.16 21.71
N GLN A 83 -12.14 -77.52 21.78
CA GLN A 83 -12.51 -76.46 20.84
C GLN A 83 -11.51 -75.30 20.87
N SER A 84 -11.15 -74.86 22.07
CA SER A 84 -10.14 -73.82 22.22
C SER A 84 -8.75 -74.21 21.70
N LEU A 85 -8.33 -75.45 21.97
CA LEU A 85 -7.04 -75.97 21.54
C LEU A 85 -6.96 -76.23 20.03
N VAL A 86 -8.07 -76.61 19.38
CA VAL A 86 -8.15 -76.84 17.92
C VAL A 86 -8.39 -75.53 17.17
N GLU A 87 -9.47 -74.79 17.54
CA GLU A 87 -9.98 -73.67 16.74
C GLU A 87 -9.24 -72.35 17.06
N ARG A 88 -8.95 -72.08 18.35
CA ARG A 88 -8.28 -70.86 18.75
C ARG A 88 -6.77 -70.91 18.69
N TYR A 89 -6.17 -72.04 19.15
CA TYR A 89 -4.72 -72.16 19.19
C TYR A 89 -4.16 -73.04 18.07
N GLY A 90 -4.96 -73.85 17.41
CA GLY A 90 -4.52 -74.70 16.27
C GLY A 90 -3.45 -75.71 16.62
N CYS A 91 -3.34 -76.13 17.90
CA CYS A 91 -2.25 -76.95 18.37
C CYS A 91 -2.59 -78.44 18.59
N ILE A 92 -3.81 -78.85 18.29
CA ILE A 92 -4.24 -80.25 18.32
C ILE A 92 -4.79 -80.63 16.95
N ALA A 93 -4.24 -81.70 16.35
CA ALA A 93 -4.58 -82.16 15.01
C ALA A 93 -5.43 -83.44 14.95
N GLY A 94 -5.65 -84.08 16.05
CA GLY A 94 -6.30 -85.41 16.06
C GLY A 94 -5.44 -86.51 15.43
N TYR A 95 -6.00 -87.75 15.40
CA TYR A 95 -5.37 -88.86 14.72
C TYR A 95 -5.69 -88.87 13.20
N PRO A 96 -4.90 -89.55 12.37
CA PRO A 96 -5.09 -89.58 10.91
C PRO A 96 -6.45 -90.09 10.42
N ASN A 97 -7.18 -90.81 11.29
CA ASN A 97 -8.54 -91.31 11.02
C ASN A 97 -9.68 -90.33 11.49
N GLY A 98 -9.35 -89.12 11.84
CA GLY A 98 -10.34 -88.11 12.26
C GLY A 98 -10.93 -88.34 13.66
N THR A 99 -10.20 -89.03 14.57
CA THR A 99 -10.61 -89.26 15.95
C THR A 99 -9.65 -88.58 16.94
N TYR A 100 -10.15 -88.25 18.14
CA TYR A 100 -9.33 -87.72 19.25
C TYR A 100 -8.91 -88.85 20.23
N ARG A 101 -9.70 -89.90 20.34
CA ARG A 101 -9.53 -91.06 21.22
C ARG A 101 -9.48 -90.67 22.71
N GLY A 102 -10.34 -89.77 23.13
CA GLY A 102 -10.40 -89.27 24.51
C GLY A 102 -10.74 -90.31 25.60
N ASN A 103 -11.17 -91.50 25.20
CA ASN A 103 -11.54 -92.61 26.08
C ASN A 103 -10.39 -93.57 26.40
N ARG A 104 -9.14 -93.29 25.98
CA ARG A 104 -7.94 -94.04 26.33
C ARG A 104 -6.84 -93.18 26.91
N ALA A 105 -5.96 -93.82 27.74
CA ALA A 105 -4.76 -93.19 28.24
C ALA A 105 -3.78 -92.85 27.12
N LEU A 106 -3.26 -91.62 27.10
CA LEU A 106 -2.18 -91.21 26.20
C LEU A 106 -0.86 -91.85 26.64
N THR A 107 -0.06 -92.27 25.69
CA THR A 107 1.31 -92.59 26.00
C THR A 107 2.14 -91.37 26.29
N ARG A 108 3.23 -91.49 27.06
CA ARG A 108 4.13 -90.36 27.37
C ARG A 108 4.68 -89.71 26.11
N TYR A 109 4.86 -90.46 25.03
CA TYR A 109 5.34 -89.91 23.74
C TYR A 109 4.25 -89.12 23.01
N GLU A 110 3.00 -89.57 23.00
CA GLU A 110 1.88 -88.84 22.41
C GLU A 110 1.63 -87.57 23.14
N PHE A 111 1.69 -87.58 24.49
CA PHE A 111 1.55 -86.37 25.29
C PHE A 111 2.68 -85.37 25.01
N ALA A 112 3.95 -85.84 24.98
CA ALA A 112 5.11 -84.98 24.70
C ALA A 112 5.04 -84.35 23.28
N ALA A 113 4.61 -85.12 22.30
CA ALA A 113 4.49 -84.67 20.89
C ALA A 113 3.35 -83.59 20.81
N GLY A 114 2.19 -83.84 21.44
CA GLY A 114 1.11 -82.88 21.45
C GLY A 114 1.44 -81.58 22.20
N LEU A 115 2.11 -81.71 23.35
CA LEU A 115 2.59 -80.56 24.10
C LEU A 115 3.58 -79.71 23.32
N ASN A 116 4.56 -80.38 22.64
CA ASN A 116 5.56 -79.69 21.86
C ASN A 116 4.90 -78.91 20.69
N ALA A 117 3.97 -79.54 19.97
CA ALA A 117 3.25 -78.87 18.88
C ALA A 117 2.45 -77.65 19.36
N CYS A 118 1.86 -77.75 20.58
CA CYS A 118 1.17 -76.62 21.19
C CYS A 118 2.12 -75.51 21.61
N LEU A 119 3.26 -75.79 22.16
CA LEU A 119 4.28 -74.81 22.54
C LEU A 119 4.86 -74.10 21.31
N ASP A 120 5.15 -74.85 20.26
CA ASP A 120 5.65 -74.26 19.00
C ASP A 120 4.63 -73.24 18.42
N ARG A 121 3.34 -73.61 18.44
CA ARG A 121 2.28 -72.70 17.98
C ARG A 121 2.09 -71.47 18.84
N VAL A 122 2.17 -71.64 20.16
CA VAL A 122 2.13 -70.54 21.12
C VAL A 122 3.33 -69.60 20.92
N ASN A 123 4.53 -70.14 20.71
CA ASN A 123 5.70 -69.34 20.42
C ASN A 123 5.56 -68.56 19.11
N GLU A 124 4.99 -69.17 18.05
CA GLU A 124 4.68 -68.49 16.79
C GLU A 124 3.68 -67.35 17.01
N LEU A 125 2.61 -67.55 17.76
CA LEU A 125 1.62 -66.52 18.10
C LEU A 125 2.23 -65.40 18.94
N ILE A 126 3.11 -65.71 19.88
CA ILE A 126 3.83 -64.72 20.67
C ILE A 126 4.78 -63.91 19.79
N ALA A 127 5.53 -64.57 18.89
CA ALA A 127 6.44 -63.91 17.96
C ALA A 127 5.70 -62.96 17.01
N THR A 128 4.52 -63.36 16.51
CA THR A 128 3.66 -62.51 15.67
C THR A 128 3.09 -61.33 16.48
N ALA A 129 2.59 -61.57 17.69
CA ALA A 129 2.05 -60.50 18.54
C ALA A 129 3.12 -59.52 19.04
N THR A 130 4.37 -59.96 19.20
CA THR A 130 5.47 -59.10 19.64
C THR A 130 6.15 -58.36 18.49
N SER A 131 5.96 -58.80 17.26
CA SER A 131 6.49 -58.09 16.06
C SER A 131 5.82 -56.74 15.86
N GLU A 132 4.60 -56.53 16.37
CA GLU A 132 3.87 -55.25 16.32
C GLU A 132 4.10 -54.39 17.58
N LEU A 133 4.84 -54.86 18.56
CA LEU A 133 5.19 -54.08 19.75
C LEU A 133 6.37 -53.15 19.43
N VAL A 134 6.27 -51.92 20.00
CA VAL A 134 7.32 -50.89 19.91
C VAL A 134 8.69 -51.48 20.21
N ASN A 135 9.56 -51.51 19.24
CA ASN A 135 10.91 -52.04 19.42
C ASN A 135 11.84 -50.95 20.00
N LYS A 136 13.05 -51.29 20.41
CA LYS A 136 14.06 -50.38 20.95
C LYS A 136 14.38 -49.20 20.02
N GLN A 137 14.24 -49.40 18.72
CA GLN A 137 14.56 -48.43 17.70
C GLN A 137 13.44 -47.34 17.62
N ASP A 138 12.18 -47.77 17.77
CA ASP A 138 11.03 -46.81 17.84
C ASP A 138 11.08 -45.98 19.12
N LEU A 139 11.47 -46.58 20.27
CA LEU A 139 11.69 -45.85 21.50
C LEU A 139 12.82 -44.82 21.36
N ALA A 140 13.92 -45.16 20.72
CA ALA A 140 15.03 -44.23 20.46
C ALA A 140 14.63 -43.10 19.51
N THR A 141 13.77 -43.37 18.52
CA THR A 141 13.21 -42.37 17.61
C THR A 141 12.28 -41.42 18.34
N LEU A 142 11.41 -41.96 19.22
CA LEU A 142 10.52 -41.14 20.05
C LEU A 142 11.29 -40.27 21.04
N GLN A 143 12.35 -40.78 21.65
CA GLN A 143 13.21 -39.99 22.53
C GLN A 143 13.90 -38.85 21.75
N LYS A 144 14.44 -39.14 20.57
CA LYS A 144 15.05 -38.11 19.73
C LYS A 144 14.07 -37.05 19.30
N LEU A 145 12.86 -37.43 18.87
CA LEU A 145 11.77 -36.48 18.55
C LEU A 145 11.40 -35.64 19.77
N GLN A 146 11.30 -36.23 20.96
CA GLN A 146 11.00 -35.50 22.18
C GLN A 146 12.08 -34.47 22.53
N GLU A 147 13.37 -34.80 22.33
CA GLU A 147 14.49 -33.86 22.52
C GLU A 147 14.47 -32.74 21.50
N GLU A 148 14.20 -33.05 20.21
CA GLU A 148 14.07 -32.05 19.13
C GLU A 148 12.90 -31.10 19.39
N PHE A 149 11.71 -31.62 19.74
CA PHE A 149 10.56 -30.79 20.12
C PHE A 149 10.80 -29.95 21.37
N ALA A 150 11.51 -30.49 22.36
CA ALA A 150 11.85 -29.72 23.56
C ALA A 150 12.79 -28.53 23.23
N ALA A 151 13.74 -28.73 22.30
CA ALA A 151 14.63 -27.66 21.82
C ALA A 151 13.88 -26.62 20.99
N GLU A 152 12.96 -27.04 20.11
CA GLU A 152 12.11 -26.10 19.33
C GLU A 152 11.16 -25.32 20.23
N LEU A 153 10.54 -25.97 21.21
CA LEU A 153 9.66 -25.30 22.19
C LEU A 153 10.43 -24.28 23.04
N ALA A 154 11.66 -24.59 23.44
CA ALA A 154 12.52 -23.64 24.15
C ALA A 154 12.86 -22.42 23.28
N THR A 155 13.15 -22.66 21.99
CA THR A 155 13.42 -21.59 21.02
C THR A 155 12.18 -20.74 20.77
N LEU A 156 11.01 -21.35 20.58
CA LEU A 156 9.74 -20.65 20.40
C LEU A 156 9.38 -19.82 21.64
N ARG A 157 9.57 -20.37 22.84
CA ARG A 157 9.34 -19.65 24.09
C ARG A 157 10.22 -18.41 24.20
N GLY A 158 11.54 -18.55 23.89
CA GLY A 158 12.44 -17.40 23.88
C GLY A 158 12.07 -16.33 22.84
N ARG A 159 11.50 -16.74 21.70
CA ARG A 159 10.96 -15.79 20.70
C ARG A 159 9.68 -15.10 21.16
N VAL A 160 8.80 -15.80 21.86
CA VAL A 160 7.58 -15.22 22.45
C VAL A 160 7.94 -14.24 23.55
N ASP A 161 8.82 -14.61 24.47
CA ASP A 161 9.29 -13.73 25.55
C ASP A 161 9.97 -12.45 24.98
N ALA A 162 10.73 -12.59 23.90
CA ALA A 162 11.36 -11.45 23.21
C ALA A 162 10.33 -10.56 22.49
N LEU A 163 9.26 -11.13 21.92
CA LEU A 163 8.16 -10.39 21.32
C LEU A 163 7.31 -9.67 22.36
N GLU A 164 7.02 -10.32 23.49
CA GLU A 164 6.31 -9.72 24.63
C GLU A 164 7.10 -8.56 25.23
N ALA A 165 8.43 -8.71 25.37
CA ALA A 165 9.29 -7.64 25.84
C ALA A 165 9.31 -6.45 24.87
N LYS A 166 9.37 -6.70 23.55
CA LYS A 166 9.28 -5.65 22.54
C LYS A 166 7.90 -4.99 22.50
N ALA A 167 6.83 -5.76 22.67
CA ALA A 167 5.48 -5.21 22.76
C ALA A 167 5.33 -4.30 23.97
N ALA A 168 5.83 -4.72 25.14
CA ALA A 168 5.82 -3.91 26.36
C ALA A 168 6.68 -2.64 26.23
N GLU A 169 7.83 -2.73 25.55
CA GLU A 169 8.67 -1.57 25.24
C GLU A 169 7.96 -0.60 24.28
N LEU A 170 7.29 -1.13 23.24
CA LEU A 170 6.49 -0.33 22.31
C LEU A 170 5.32 0.35 23.04
N GLU A 171 4.58 -0.38 23.88
CA GLU A 171 3.49 0.21 24.67
C GLU A 171 3.99 1.30 25.64
N ALA A 172 5.14 1.08 26.28
CA ALA A 172 5.71 2.05 27.22
C ALA A 172 6.21 3.34 26.53
N ASN A 173 6.64 3.23 25.27
CA ASN A 173 7.16 4.34 24.48
C ASN A 173 6.12 4.92 23.50
N GLN A 174 4.92 4.36 23.44
CA GLN A 174 3.88 4.82 22.54
C GLN A 174 3.21 6.08 23.10
N PHE A 175 3.20 7.17 22.32
CA PHE A 175 2.55 8.42 22.67
C PHE A 175 1.04 8.22 22.95
N SER A 176 0.39 7.33 22.17
CA SER A 176 -1.01 6.95 22.33
C SER A 176 -1.27 5.64 21.58
N THR A 177 -2.24 4.84 22.02
CA THR A 177 -2.72 3.66 21.30
C THR A 177 -3.57 4.02 20.07
N THR A 178 -4.15 5.22 20.04
CA THR A 178 -5.03 5.73 18.98
C THR A 178 -4.37 6.77 18.10
N THR A 179 -3.29 7.41 18.56
CA THR A 179 -2.61 8.50 17.84
C THR A 179 -1.16 8.13 17.56
N LYS A 180 -0.76 8.22 16.30
CA LYS A 180 0.63 8.11 15.87
C LYS A 180 1.19 9.51 15.65
N LEU A 181 2.39 9.75 16.19
CA LEU A 181 3.20 10.91 15.89
C LEU A 181 4.11 10.56 14.71
N GLN A 182 4.09 11.37 13.70
CA GLN A 182 5.01 11.32 12.56
C GLN A 182 5.34 12.74 12.13
N GLY A 183 6.33 12.91 11.28
CA GLY A 183 6.66 14.23 10.81
C GLY A 183 7.80 14.24 9.81
N GLU A 184 8.10 15.44 9.35
CA GLU A 184 9.18 15.68 8.42
C GLU A 184 9.88 17.01 8.72
N ALA A 185 11.17 17.04 8.44
CA ALA A 185 11.95 18.27 8.38
C ALA A 185 12.57 18.37 6.99
N VAL A 186 12.31 19.46 6.30
CA VAL A 186 12.91 19.82 5.02
C VAL A 186 13.90 20.94 5.27
N ALA A 187 15.15 20.75 4.89
CA ALA A 187 16.16 21.81 4.84
C ALA A 187 16.57 22.00 3.38
N ALA A 188 16.60 23.22 2.91
CA ALA A 188 16.97 23.49 1.52
C ALA A 188 17.94 24.65 1.39
N ILE A 189 18.87 24.51 0.44
CA ILE A 189 19.69 25.59 -0.11
C ILE A 189 19.13 25.89 -1.49
N THR A 190 18.85 27.16 -1.76
CA THR A 190 18.36 27.63 -3.06
C THR A 190 19.16 28.82 -3.54
N ASP A 191 19.30 28.93 -4.86
CA ASP A 191 20.00 30.03 -5.51
C ASP A 191 19.43 30.28 -6.90
N VAL A 192 19.57 31.49 -7.43
CA VAL A 192 19.14 31.88 -8.76
C VAL A 192 20.35 32.19 -9.61
N PHE A 193 20.44 31.54 -10.77
CA PHE A 193 21.55 31.69 -11.70
C PHE A 193 21.03 32.21 -13.05
N GLY A 194 21.73 33.15 -13.63
CA GLY A 194 21.34 33.72 -14.93
C GLY A 194 20.18 34.71 -14.82
N GLY A 195 19.93 35.37 -15.94
CA GLY A 195 18.99 36.47 -16.01
C GLY A 195 19.57 37.77 -15.42
N ASN A 196 19.03 38.90 -15.87
CA ASN A 196 19.28 40.19 -15.25
C ASN A 196 17.99 40.72 -14.68
N THR A 197 16.93 40.75 -15.51
CA THR A 197 15.69 41.41 -15.14
C THR A 197 14.49 40.64 -15.64
N VAL A 198 13.51 40.45 -14.79
CA VAL A 198 12.18 39.92 -15.10
C VAL A 198 11.14 40.91 -14.57
N ASN A 199 10.32 41.49 -15.44
CA ASN A 199 9.29 42.48 -15.09
C ASN A 199 9.85 43.60 -14.16
N ASP A 200 10.98 44.18 -14.51
CA ASP A 200 11.70 45.24 -13.75
C ASP A 200 12.29 44.76 -12.38
N VAL A 201 12.16 43.51 -12.01
CA VAL A 201 12.84 42.92 -10.85
C VAL A 201 14.22 42.44 -11.24
N ASP A 202 15.29 42.93 -10.60
CA ASP A 202 16.66 42.45 -10.81
C ASP A 202 16.84 41.09 -10.12
N VAL A 203 16.76 40.00 -10.87
CA VAL A 203 16.88 38.63 -10.34
C VAL A 203 18.28 38.30 -9.81
N ARG A 204 19.30 39.12 -10.12
CA ARG A 204 20.68 39.00 -9.57
C ARG A 204 20.78 39.43 -8.12
N ASP A 205 19.79 40.18 -7.63
CA ASP A 205 19.72 40.57 -6.21
C ASP A 205 19.31 39.39 -5.30
N ASN A 206 18.86 38.26 -5.88
CA ASN A 206 18.66 37.05 -5.11
C ASN A 206 20.01 36.51 -4.58
N ASN A 207 20.05 36.23 -3.30
CA ASN A 207 21.20 35.59 -2.66
C ASN A 207 20.94 34.09 -2.48
N THR A 208 22.04 33.31 -2.36
CA THR A 208 21.91 31.93 -1.90
C THR A 208 21.23 31.89 -0.54
N THR A 209 20.13 31.20 -0.43
CA THR A 209 19.35 31.07 0.82
C THR A 209 19.50 29.69 1.44
N PHE A 210 19.35 29.61 2.75
CA PHE A 210 19.24 28.36 3.49
C PHE A 210 18.12 28.50 4.53
N GLY A 211 17.17 27.59 4.49
CA GLY A 211 16.06 27.59 5.41
C GLY A 211 15.54 26.18 5.68
N ALA A 212 14.51 26.08 6.51
CA ALA A 212 13.91 24.82 6.87
C ALA A 212 12.38 24.92 7.02
N ARG A 213 11.68 23.83 6.69
CA ARG A 213 10.28 23.59 7.01
C ARG A 213 10.20 22.36 7.91
N VAL A 214 9.44 22.45 8.99
CA VAL A 214 9.17 21.32 9.88
C VAL A 214 7.66 21.11 9.94
N ARG A 215 7.22 19.87 9.75
CA ARG A 215 5.85 19.43 9.92
C ARG A 215 5.78 18.34 10.98
N VAL A 216 4.85 18.49 11.91
CA VAL A 216 4.55 17.48 12.94
C VAL A 216 3.10 17.07 12.75
N GLU A 217 2.88 15.78 12.58
CA GLU A 217 1.58 15.21 12.24
C GLU A 217 1.10 14.27 13.33
N LEU A 218 -0.11 14.48 13.79
CA LEU A 218 -0.84 13.59 14.67
C LEU A 218 -1.90 12.86 13.84
N VAL A 219 -1.69 11.57 13.64
CA VAL A 219 -2.60 10.69 12.88
C VAL A 219 -3.35 9.82 13.88
N THR A 220 -4.62 10.17 14.11
CA THR A 220 -5.48 9.53 15.12
C THR A 220 -6.57 8.72 14.44
N SER A 221 -6.79 7.47 14.88
CA SER A 221 -7.94 6.67 14.49
C SER A 221 -8.75 6.27 15.73
N PHE A 222 -10.07 6.43 15.67
CA PHE A 222 -10.97 6.08 16.78
C PHE A 222 -11.62 4.71 16.58
N THR A 223 -11.80 4.30 15.34
CA THR A 223 -12.51 3.05 14.99
C THR A 223 -11.62 2.02 14.32
N GLY A 224 -10.42 2.42 13.87
CA GLY A 224 -9.51 1.61 13.08
C GLY A 224 -9.62 1.84 11.56
N ASP A 225 -10.77 2.34 11.10
CA ASP A 225 -11.05 2.60 9.68
C ASP A 225 -11.19 4.11 9.37
N ASP A 226 -11.05 4.97 10.38
CA ASP A 226 -11.15 6.42 10.26
C ASP A 226 -9.80 7.09 10.53
N THR A 227 -9.67 8.35 10.13
CA THR A 227 -8.45 9.13 10.38
C THR A 227 -8.79 10.57 10.72
N LEU A 228 -8.43 11.00 11.93
CA LEU A 228 -8.29 12.42 12.27
C LEU A 228 -6.83 12.80 12.04
N PHE A 229 -6.59 13.71 11.12
CA PHE A 229 -5.27 14.25 10.80
C PHE A 229 -5.13 15.66 11.32
N THR A 230 -4.04 15.92 12.03
CA THR A 230 -3.70 17.25 12.53
C THR A 230 -2.24 17.50 12.21
N ARG A 231 -1.95 18.57 11.46
CA ARG A 231 -0.59 18.96 11.08
C ARG A 231 -0.26 20.35 11.62
N LEU A 232 0.85 20.43 12.33
CA LEU A 232 1.50 21.67 12.72
C LEU A 232 2.70 21.91 11.81
N GLN A 233 2.87 23.13 11.33
CA GLN A 233 3.97 23.51 10.46
C GLN A 233 4.67 24.75 10.97
N SER A 234 5.99 24.78 10.78
CA SER A 234 6.85 25.95 10.84
C SER A 234 7.69 25.99 9.57
N ASN A 235 7.82 27.16 8.93
CA ASN A 235 8.52 27.27 7.65
C ASN A 235 9.21 28.66 7.53
N ASN A 236 10.53 28.67 7.37
CA ASN A 236 11.27 29.88 7.04
C ASN A 236 11.98 29.82 5.67
N LEU A 237 11.64 28.81 4.86
CA LEU A 237 12.02 28.80 3.45
C LEU A 237 11.15 29.78 2.68
N VAL A 238 11.74 30.64 1.90
CA VAL A 238 11.04 31.62 1.05
C VAL A 238 11.33 31.36 -0.42
N ASN A 239 10.40 31.73 -1.26
CA ASN A 239 10.62 31.71 -2.70
C ASN A 239 11.64 32.77 -3.11
N PRO A 240 12.47 32.49 -4.14
CA PRO A 240 13.26 33.56 -4.74
C PRO A 240 12.35 34.63 -5.36
N GLU A 241 12.78 35.87 -5.31
CA GLU A 241 12.04 36.99 -5.89
C GLU A 241 12.34 37.07 -7.39
N LEU A 242 11.37 36.66 -8.21
CA LEU A 242 11.53 36.49 -9.65
C LEU A 242 10.68 37.46 -10.48
N GLY A 243 9.84 38.28 -9.86
CA GLY A 243 8.89 39.17 -10.56
C GLY A 243 7.77 38.42 -11.29
N THR A 244 7.61 37.13 -11.05
CA THR A 244 6.56 36.26 -11.61
C THR A 244 6.31 35.09 -10.64
N PRO A 245 5.08 34.53 -10.55
CA PRO A 245 4.81 33.29 -9.81
C PRO A 245 5.46 32.05 -10.42
N GLU A 246 5.92 32.09 -11.69
CA GLU A 246 6.61 30.97 -12.33
C GLU A 246 7.84 30.51 -11.53
N GLY A 247 8.07 29.22 -11.48
CA GLY A 247 9.24 28.62 -10.81
C GLY A 247 9.15 28.61 -9.29
N SER A 248 8.01 28.96 -8.68
CA SER A 248 7.80 28.90 -7.23
C SER A 248 8.12 27.51 -6.67
N LEU A 249 8.83 27.45 -5.55
CA LEU A 249 9.23 26.23 -4.88
C LEU A 249 8.10 25.75 -3.94
N PHE A 250 7.63 24.52 -4.12
CA PHE A 250 6.48 24.02 -3.36
C PHE A 250 6.75 23.78 -1.86
N PHE A 251 8.01 23.73 -1.46
CA PHE A 251 8.40 23.64 -0.06
C PHE A 251 8.64 24.99 0.61
N ALA A 252 8.62 26.09 -0.13
CA ALA A 252 8.73 27.43 0.41
C ALA A 252 7.41 27.88 1.06
N GLY A 253 7.49 28.84 1.98
CA GLY A 253 6.37 29.51 2.61
C GLY A 253 6.30 30.96 2.16
N GLU A 254 5.29 31.68 2.63
CA GLU A 254 5.05 33.09 2.29
C GLU A 254 5.88 34.04 3.17
N ASP A 255 5.91 33.78 4.49
CA ASP A 255 6.37 34.79 5.46
C ASP A 255 7.81 34.61 5.96
N GLY A 256 8.39 33.43 5.85
CA GLY A 256 9.75 33.11 6.32
C GLY A 256 10.03 33.34 7.82
N ASN A 257 8.99 33.38 8.66
CA ASN A 257 9.08 33.84 10.05
C ASN A 257 9.26 32.73 11.09
N SER A 258 9.22 31.46 10.72
CA SER A 258 9.32 30.27 11.60
C SER A 258 8.20 30.14 12.63
N ASP A 259 7.09 30.87 12.53
CA ASP A 259 5.96 30.69 13.42
C ASP A 259 5.34 29.30 13.25
N VAL A 260 4.85 28.73 14.35
CA VAL A 260 4.15 27.45 14.33
C VAL A 260 2.66 27.68 14.22
N PHE A 261 2.04 27.10 13.23
CA PHE A 261 0.60 27.22 13.01
C PHE A 261 -0.04 25.86 12.69
N LEU A 262 -1.37 25.81 12.77
CA LEU A 262 -2.17 24.67 12.36
C LEU A 262 -2.24 24.65 10.83
N ASP A 263 -1.45 23.76 10.21
CA ASP A 263 -1.28 23.68 8.76
C ASP A 263 -2.35 22.81 8.09
N ALA A 264 -2.87 21.78 8.78
CA ALA A 264 -4.01 21.00 8.31
C ALA A 264 -4.79 20.39 9.47
N LEU A 265 -6.10 20.33 9.33
CA LEU A 265 -7.00 19.62 10.25
C LEU A 265 -8.17 19.05 9.46
N TRP A 266 -8.24 17.71 9.37
CA TRP A 266 -9.36 17.05 8.72
C TRP A 266 -9.67 15.69 9.36
N TYR A 267 -10.92 15.24 9.17
CA TYR A 267 -11.40 13.93 9.59
C TYR A 267 -11.96 13.16 8.40
N LYS A 268 -11.38 12.01 8.12
CA LYS A 268 -11.72 11.12 7.03
C LYS A 268 -12.30 9.82 7.57
N PHE A 269 -13.44 9.39 7.05
CA PHE A 269 -14.11 8.18 7.51
C PHE A 269 -14.87 7.48 6.38
N PRO A 270 -14.97 6.13 6.40
CA PRO A 270 -15.78 5.39 5.47
C PRO A 270 -17.28 5.53 5.84
N LEU A 271 -18.08 6.07 4.92
CA LEU A 271 -19.53 6.11 5.05
C LEU A 271 -20.12 4.73 4.69
N THR A 272 -19.52 4.07 3.70
CA THR A 272 -19.79 2.68 3.30
C THR A 272 -18.47 2.02 2.92
N LYS A 273 -18.47 0.73 2.53
CA LYS A 273 -17.27 0.03 2.05
C LYS A 273 -16.65 0.64 0.78
N SER A 274 -17.42 1.42 0.03
CA SER A 274 -17.00 2.03 -1.23
C SER A 274 -17.14 3.55 -1.26
N THR A 275 -17.57 4.15 -0.16
CA THR A 275 -17.77 5.60 -0.05
C THR A 275 -16.98 6.12 1.13
N GLU A 276 -16.06 7.03 0.87
CA GLU A 276 -15.27 7.75 1.87
C GLU A 276 -15.70 9.22 1.92
N VAL A 277 -15.75 9.77 3.11
CA VAL A 277 -16.06 11.20 3.34
C VAL A 277 -14.90 11.83 4.09
N VAL A 278 -14.49 13.01 3.68
CA VAL A 278 -13.54 13.85 4.40
C VAL A 278 -14.19 15.16 4.80
N ALA A 279 -14.11 15.48 6.09
CA ALA A 279 -14.52 16.79 6.64
C ALA A 279 -13.23 17.55 6.99
N ILE A 280 -13.03 18.69 6.36
CA ILE A 280 -11.84 19.52 6.48
C ILE A 280 -12.19 20.76 7.25
N ALA A 281 -11.49 20.99 8.36
CA ALA A 281 -11.73 22.12 9.24
C ALA A 281 -10.71 23.27 9.05
N ASN A 282 -9.52 22.95 8.50
CA ASN A 282 -8.47 23.96 8.28
C ASN A 282 -7.55 23.54 7.14
N ALA A 283 -7.22 24.47 6.26
CA ALA A 283 -6.18 24.44 5.24
C ALA A 283 -6.11 23.13 4.43
N GLY A 284 -7.27 22.61 4.06
CA GLY A 284 -7.35 21.50 3.12
C GLY A 284 -7.04 21.97 1.70
N ALA A 285 -6.62 21.01 0.88
CA ALA A 285 -6.32 21.23 -0.52
C ALA A 285 -6.95 20.15 -1.41
N ALA A 286 -6.83 20.29 -2.72
CA ALA A 286 -7.44 19.37 -3.67
C ALA A 286 -6.97 17.91 -3.49
N ASP A 287 -5.74 17.68 -3.06
CA ASP A 287 -5.15 16.35 -2.82
C ASP A 287 -5.69 15.65 -1.55
N ASP A 288 -6.31 16.40 -0.63
CA ASP A 288 -7.09 15.81 0.47
C ASP A 288 -8.43 15.24 -0.03
N LEU A 289 -8.95 15.75 -1.17
CA LEU A 289 -10.23 15.37 -1.76
C LEU A 289 -10.10 14.28 -2.83
N THR A 290 -8.99 14.31 -3.60
CA THR A 290 -8.78 13.41 -4.75
C THR A 290 -7.31 13.20 -5.07
N GLU A 291 -6.99 12.20 -5.88
CA GLU A 291 -5.61 11.97 -6.35
C GLU A 291 -5.23 12.93 -7.46
N THR A 292 -4.03 13.47 -7.41
CA THR A 292 -3.47 14.40 -8.43
C THR A 292 -2.84 13.69 -9.63
N ILE A 293 -2.68 12.37 -9.57
CA ILE A 293 -2.18 11.48 -10.66
C ILE A 293 -0.79 11.88 -11.17
N ASN A 294 0.04 12.45 -10.35
CA ASN A 294 1.43 12.73 -10.65
C ASN A 294 2.35 12.03 -9.65
N ILE A 295 3.29 11.21 -10.16
CA ILE A 295 4.26 10.51 -9.29
C ILE A 295 5.25 11.45 -8.58
N PHE A 296 5.32 12.70 -9.02
CA PHE A 296 6.18 13.72 -8.44
C PHE A 296 5.51 14.56 -7.36
N ASP A 297 4.21 14.30 -7.11
CA ASP A 297 3.47 14.95 -6.03
C ASP A 297 3.87 14.36 -4.68
N GLY A 298 4.80 14.97 -4.02
CA GLY A 298 5.31 14.59 -2.70
C GLY A 298 5.09 15.69 -1.65
N ASP A 299 4.07 16.52 -1.83
CA ASP A 299 3.68 17.62 -0.92
C ASP A 299 4.86 18.52 -0.51
N GLY A 300 5.77 18.76 -1.47
CA GLY A 300 6.95 19.61 -1.31
C GLY A 300 8.11 18.99 -0.52
N SER A 301 7.93 17.88 0.17
CA SER A 301 9.01 17.19 0.87
C SER A 301 9.79 16.23 -0.02
N LEU A 302 9.11 15.62 -0.98
CA LEU A 302 9.66 14.67 -1.94
C LEU A 302 9.22 15.04 -3.36
N GLY A 303 9.71 14.29 -4.36
CA GLY A 303 9.34 14.51 -5.76
C GLY A 303 9.82 15.85 -6.30
N ALA A 304 8.96 16.52 -7.09
CA ALA A 304 9.26 17.79 -7.74
C ALA A 304 9.67 18.90 -6.74
N LEU A 305 10.41 19.88 -7.24
CA LEU A 305 10.83 21.04 -6.45
C LEU A 305 9.82 22.18 -6.60
N SER A 306 9.30 22.38 -7.81
CA SER A 306 8.41 23.50 -8.12
C SER A 306 6.94 23.19 -7.81
N THR A 307 6.18 24.25 -7.56
CA THR A 307 4.71 24.24 -7.49
C THR A 307 4.12 23.66 -8.78
N PHE A 308 4.61 24.10 -9.93
CA PHE A 308 4.17 23.60 -11.23
C PHE A 308 4.47 22.10 -11.41
N GLY A 309 5.67 21.64 -11.08
CA GLY A 309 6.07 20.23 -11.22
C GLY A 309 5.34 19.27 -10.30
N THR A 310 4.76 19.76 -9.21
CA THR A 310 4.07 18.94 -8.22
C THR A 310 2.71 18.48 -8.74
N ARG A 311 1.88 19.37 -9.30
CA ARG A 311 0.53 19.03 -9.79
C ARG A 311 0.02 20.04 -10.81
N ASN A 312 -1.04 19.67 -11.55
CA ASN A 312 -1.73 20.60 -12.46
C ASN A 312 -2.21 21.84 -11.69
N ALA A 313 -1.88 23.02 -12.17
CA ALA A 313 -2.16 24.28 -11.50
C ALA A 313 -3.65 24.52 -11.17
N ILE A 314 -4.59 23.88 -11.90
CA ILE A 314 -6.02 24.02 -11.61
C ILE A 314 -6.39 23.57 -10.19
N TYR A 315 -5.63 22.63 -9.60
CA TYR A 315 -5.89 22.12 -8.26
C TYR A 315 -5.67 23.17 -7.16
N TYR A 316 -4.80 24.16 -7.37
CA TYR A 316 -4.57 25.24 -6.40
C TYR A 316 -5.76 26.17 -6.19
N GLN A 317 -6.77 26.09 -7.08
CA GLN A 317 -8.03 26.79 -6.90
C GLN A 317 -8.96 26.14 -5.85
N VAL A 318 -8.56 25.03 -5.24
CA VAL A 318 -9.38 24.28 -4.27
C VAL A 318 -8.61 24.16 -2.96
N GLU A 319 -8.87 25.12 -2.06
CA GLU A 319 -8.21 25.21 -0.76
C GLU A 319 -9.16 25.73 0.33
N GLY A 320 -8.83 25.46 1.60
CA GLY A 320 -9.55 25.98 2.75
C GLY A 320 -10.23 24.91 3.60
N ALA A 321 -11.48 25.14 4.03
CA ALA A 321 -12.24 24.18 4.83
C ALA A 321 -13.58 23.82 4.18
N GLY A 322 -14.02 22.56 4.37
CA GLY A 322 -15.25 22.08 3.77
C GLY A 322 -15.41 20.57 3.81
N LEU A 323 -15.98 20.00 2.76
CA LEU A 323 -16.31 18.57 2.69
C LEU A 323 -15.92 17.97 1.34
N GLY A 324 -15.49 16.72 1.38
CA GLY A 324 -15.27 15.88 0.22
C GLY A 324 -15.92 14.50 0.36
N ILE A 325 -16.29 13.92 -0.76
CA ILE A 325 -16.81 12.56 -0.84
C ILE A 325 -16.16 11.85 -2.04
N THR A 326 -15.67 10.67 -1.82
CA THR A 326 -15.14 9.81 -2.88
C THR A 326 -15.92 8.50 -2.93
N GLN A 327 -16.47 8.19 -4.10
CA GLN A 327 -17.17 6.95 -4.38
C GLN A 327 -16.32 6.05 -5.27
N GLN A 328 -16.01 4.85 -4.79
CA GLN A 328 -15.35 3.80 -5.57
C GLN A 328 -16.36 2.94 -6.33
N PHE A 329 -16.09 2.62 -7.58
CA PHE A 329 -16.86 1.72 -8.43
C PHE A 329 -15.95 0.56 -8.89
N GLY A 330 -15.81 -0.45 -8.02
CA GLY A 330 -14.79 -1.47 -8.15
C GLY A 330 -13.38 -0.90 -7.93
N ASP A 331 -12.36 -1.60 -8.44
CA ASP A 331 -10.97 -1.24 -8.20
C ASP A 331 -10.43 -0.22 -9.23
N ALA A 332 -11.15 -0.03 -10.33
CA ALA A 332 -10.66 0.72 -11.50
C ALA A 332 -11.23 2.13 -11.64
N VAL A 333 -12.31 2.47 -10.96
CA VAL A 333 -13.00 3.74 -11.18
C VAL A 333 -13.36 4.39 -9.85
N SER A 334 -13.04 5.67 -9.71
CA SER A 334 -13.53 6.47 -8.57
C SER A 334 -14.04 7.83 -9.04
N VAL A 335 -15.00 8.37 -8.30
CA VAL A 335 -15.52 9.72 -8.47
C VAL A 335 -15.36 10.45 -7.16
N SER A 336 -14.65 11.57 -7.19
CA SER A 336 -14.47 12.48 -6.06
C SER A 336 -15.24 13.78 -6.31
N LEU A 337 -15.93 14.25 -5.29
CA LEU A 337 -16.59 15.55 -5.25
C LEU A 337 -16.14 16.27 -4.00
N GLY A 338 -15.84 17.56 -4.11
CA GLY A 338 -15.42 18.36 -2.97
C GLY A 338 -15.80 19.82 -3.09
N TYR A 339 -15.93 20.47 -1.95
CA TYR A 339 -16.15 21.91 -1.82
C TYR A 339 -15.35 22.42 -0.64
N LEU A 340 -14.46 23.37 -0.88
CA LEU A 340 -13.67 24.06 0.14
C LEU A 340 -13.87 25.56 0.02
N GLY A 341 -14.09 26.23 1.17
CA GLY A 341 -14.11 27.69 1.28
C GLY A 341 -12.81 28.17 1.91
N ASN A 342 -12.21 29.22 1.36
CA ASN A 342 -10.90 29.71 1.80
C ASN A 342 -10.95 30.45 3.15
N SER A 343 -12.01 31.21 3.40
CA SER A 343 -12.18 31.96 4.67
C SER A 343 -13.48 31.59 5.39
N PRO A 344 -13.73 30.31 5.69
CA PRO A 344 -15.03 29.84 6.16
C PRO A 344 -15.32 30.22 7.62
N ASN A 345 -14.30 30.55 8.40
CA ASN A 345 -14.35 30.94 9.81
C ASN A 345 -14.54 32.46 10.04
N ASP A 346 -14.41 33.25 8.97
CA ASP A 346 -14.61 34.69 9.06
C ASP A 346 -16.10 35.05 8.90
N PRO A 347 -16.75 35.66 9.90
CA PRO A 347 -18.17 36.04 9.83
C PRO A 347 -18.40 37.35 9.07
N SER A 348 -17.36 38.02 8.59
CA SER A 348 -17.47 39.31 7.91
C SER A 348 -18.11 39.18 6.52
N ARG A 349 -18.49 40.31 5.94
CA ARG A 349 -19.14 40.34 4.62
C ARG A 349 -18.17 39.79 3.55
N SER A 350 -18.70 39.01 2.63
CA SER A 350 -17.96 38.37 1.54
C SER A 350 -17.00 37.26 1.98
N ASN A 351 -17.18 36.76 3.21
CA ASN A 351 -16.46 35.61 3.77
C ASN A 351 -17.46 34.54 4.26
N GLY A 352 -16.99 33.55 4.98
CA GLY A 352 -17.78 32.42 5.46
C GLY A 352 -17.92 31.30 4.41
N VAL A 353 -18.58 30.22 4.81
CA VAL A 353 -18.61 28.97 4.05
C VAL A 353 -19.16 29.10 2.63
N PHE A 354 -20.16 29.96 2.39
CA PHE A 354 -20.88 30.06 1.11
C PHE A 354 -20.83 31.42 0.46
N ASN A 355 -20.27 32.42 1.09
CA ASN A 355 -20.25 33.81 0.58
C ASN A 355 -18.82 34.29 0.27
N GLY A 356 -17.81 33.57 0.75
CA GLY A 356 -16.41 33.87 0.54
C GLY A 356 -15.81 33.15 -0.68
N PRO A 357 -14.50 33.28 -0.86
CA PRO A 357 -13.77 32.53 -1.88
C PRO A 357 -13.96 31.02 -1.69
N TYR A 358 -14.11 30.27 -2.79
CA TYR A 358 -14.29 28.83 -2.74
C TYR A 358 -13.74 28.13 -3.98
N GLY A 359 -13.44 26.84 -3.83
CA GLY A 359 -13.21 25.88 -4.92
C GLY A 359 -14.13 24.65 -4.77
N ALA A 360 -14.85 24.32 -5.84
CA ALA A 360 -15.69 23.13 -5.93
C ALA A 360 -15.12 22.18 -7.01
N LEU A 361 -14.78 20.95 -6.63
CA LEU A 361 -14.10 19.98 -7.46
C LEU A 361 -14.98 18.78 -7.76
N ALA A 362 -14.94 18.31 -9.00
CA ALA A 362 -15.42 17.01 -9.42
C ALA A 362 -14.34 16.29 -10.25
N GLN A 363 -13.96 15.08 -9.85
CA GLN A 363 -12.97 14.29 -10.58
C GLN A 363 -13.44 12.87 -10.82
N LEU A 364 -13.27 12.40 -12.05
CA LEU A 364 -13.33 11.00 -12.43
C LEU A 364 -11.90 10.47 -12.54
N THR A 365 -11.56 9.47 -11.72
CA THR A 365 -10.28 8.78 -11.76
C THR A 365 -10.47 7.39 -12.33
N LEU A 366 -9.66 7.01 -13.32
CA LEU A 366 -9.66 5.70 -13.97
C LEU A 366 -8.30 5.03 -13.77
N LYS A 367 -8.28 3.84 -13.19
CA LYS A 367 -7.10 3.00 -12.99
C LYS A 367 -7.30 1.62 -13.63
N PRO A 368 -7.20 1.49 -14.96
CA PRO A 368 -7.40 0.21 -15.64
C PRO A 368 -6.35 -0.83 -15.27
N SER A 369 -5.24 -0.43 -14.67
CA SER A 369 -4.22 -1.29 -14.09
C SER A 369 -3.40 -0.51 -13.07
N ASP A 370 -2.61 -1.21 -12.23
CA ASP A 370 -1.69 -0.61 -11.24
C ASP A 370 -0.63 0.33 -11.86
N ARG A 371 -0.46 0.30 -13.17
CA ARG A 371 0.52 1.10 -13.90
C ARG A 371 -0.07 2.24 -14.72
N ILE A 372 -1.39 2.31 -14.83
CA ILE A 372 -2.05 3.28 -15.70
C ILE A 372 -3.13 3.98 -14.88
N SER A 373 -3.03 5.30 -14.80
CA SER A 373 -4.01 6.16 -14.14
C SER A 373 -4.35 7.34 -15.03
N PHE A 374 -5.62 7.71 -15.06
CA PHE A 374 -6.15 8.89 -15.73
C PHE A 374 -7.05 9.67 -14.78
N GLY A 375 -6.99 10.98 -14.85
CA GLY A 375 -7.90 11.90 -14.13
C GLY A 375 -8.57 12.85 -15.10
N PHE A 376 -9.88 13.03 -14.94
CA PHE A 376 -10.67 14.05 -15.60
C PHE A 376 -11.27 14.93 -14.52
N THR A 377 -10.80 16.17 -14.46
CA THR A 377 -11.11 17.10 -13.37
C THR A 377 -11.89 18.28 -13.88
N TYR A 378 -12.94 18.67 -13.18
CA TYR A 378 -13.64 19.94 -13.32
C TYR A 378 -13.59 20.67 -12.01
N ILE A 379 -13.25 21.95 -12.06
CA ILE A 379 -13.26 22.85 -10.88
C ILE A 379 -14.05 24.08 -11.24
N ASN A 380 -14.98 24.45 -10.38
CA ASN A 380 -15.60 25.76 -10.37
C ASN A 380 -15.10 26.53 -9.14
N ALA A 381 -14.49 27.67 -9.35
CA ALA A 381 -13.93 28.47 -8.28
C ALA A 381 -14.43 29.92 -8.32
N TYR A 382 -14.46 30.51 -7.16
CA TYR A 382 -14.75 31.94 -6.97
C TYR A 382 -13.62 32.55 -6.17
N ASN A 383 -13.01 33.58 -6.72
CA ASN A 383 -11.95 34.37 -6.11
C ASN A 383 -10.78 33.52 -5.60
N GLN A 384 -10.34 32.54 -6.46
CA GLN A 384 -9.20 31.65 -6.27
C GLN A 384 -8.27 31.75 -7.46
N GLU A 385 -6.96 31.65 -7.22
CA GLU A 385 -5.92 31.74 -8.24
C GLU A 385 -5.27 30.38 -8.57
N LEU A 386 -4.47 30.37 -9.64
CA LEU A 386 -3.74 29.17 -10.07
C LEU A 386 -2.40 29.01 -9.33
N GLY A 387 -1.92 30.07 -8.65
CA GLY A 387 -0.70 30.03 -7.84
C GLY A 387 0.60 29.72 -8.59
N ALA A 388 0.55 29.71 -9.92
CA ALA A 388 1.66 29.46 -10.82
C ALA A 388 1.45 30.20 -12.15
N GLY A 389 2.44 30.23 -13.02
CA GLY A 389 2.34 30.85 -14.33
C GLY A 389 2.61 32.34 -14.35
N SER A 390 2.13 33.03 -15.40
CA SER A 390 2.32 34.47 -15.51
C SER A 390 1.55 35.26 -14.45
N ASN A 391 1.98 36.49 -14.21
CA ASN A 391 1.23 37.44 -13.37
C ASN A 391 -0.20 37.62 -13.89
N ARG A 392 -0.41 37.65 -15.21
CA ARG A 392 -1.74 37.79 -15.84
C ARG A 392 -2.63 36.56 -15.64
N ALA A 393 -2.04 35.38 -15.49
CA ALA A 393 -2.77 34.14 -15.20
C ALA A 393 -3.30 34.10 -13.75
N ASN A 394 -2.83 35.02 -12.90
CA ASN A 394 -3.28 35.24 -11.52
C ASN A 394 -3.93 36.63 -11.41
N PRO A 395 -5.14 36.79 -11.97
CA PRO A 395 -5.71 38.12 -12.23
C PRO A 395 -6.08 38.89 -10.96
N ILE A 396 -6.33 38.22 -9.83
CA ILE A 396 -6.66 38.91 -8.56
C ILE A 396 -5.42 39.64 -8.03
N SER A 397 -4.31 38.92 -7.95
CA SER A 397 -2.99 39.47 -7.57
C SER A 397 -2.48 40.48 -8.58
N PHE A 398 -2.74 40.25 -9.87
CA PHE A 398 -2.38 41.18 -10.95
C PHE A 398 -3.07 42.56 -10.75
N PHE A 399 -4.38 42.59 -10.46
CA PHE A 399 -5.09 43.82 -10.21
C PHE A 399 -4.65 44.51 -8.94
N ASN A 400 -4.35 43.75 -7.88
CA ASN A 400 -3.88 44.31 -6.62
C ASN A 400 -2.48 44.94 -6.68
N SER A 401 -1.65 44.51 -7.66
CA SER A 401 -0.24 44.93 -7.72
C SER A 401 0.07 45.95 -8.83
N ASN A 402 -0.78 46.10 -9.84
CA ASN A 402 -0.40 46.79 -11.06
C ASN A 402 -1.26 48.04 -11.35
N PHE A 403 -2.20 48.41 -10.49
CA PHE A 403 -3.10 49.55 -10.77
C PHE A 403 -3.05 50.58 -9.65
N ASP A 404 -2.59 51.77 -10.02
CA ASP A 404 -2.64 52.99 -9.24
C ASP A 404 -3.60 53.95 -9.98
N PHE A 405 -4.88 53.99 -9.57
CA PHE A 405 -5.91 54.79 -10.23
C PHE A 405 -5.99 56.21 -9.73
N ASP A 406 -5.48 56.52 -8.56
CA ASP A 406 -5.45 57.87 -8.02
C ASP A 406 -4.11 58.60 -8.23
N LEU A 407 -3.12 57.86 -8.79
CA LEU A 407 -1.82 58.37 -9.21
C LEU A 407 -0.98 58.91 -8.03
N ASP A 408 -1.15 58.31 -6.85
CA ASP A 408 -0.39 58.69 -5.64
C ASP A 408 0.98 57.94 -5.58
N GLY A 409 1.21 57.00 -6.46
CA GLY A 409 2.43 56.19 -6.58
C GLY A 409 2.38 54.88 -5.78
N GLU A 410 1.24 54.60 -5.17
CA GLU A 410 0.97 53.29 -4.53
C GLU A 410 -0.08 52.53 -5.32
N SER A 411 -0.03 51.19 -5.31
CA SER A 411 -1.05 50.38 -5.97
C SER A 411 -2.34 50.40 -5.16
N ASP A 412 -3.47 50.66 -5.84
CA ASP A 412 -4.80 50.58 -5.25
C ASP A 412 -5.14 49.10 -4.93
N GLU A 413 -5.59 48.81 -3.71
CA GLU A 413 -6.20 47.55 -3.37
C GLU A 413 -7.55 47.37 -4.08
N LEU A 414 -7.53 46.83 -5.30
CA LEU A 414 -8.73 46.63 -6.09
C LEU A 414 -9.34 45.25 -5.76
N ASN A 415 -10.56 45.27 -5.26
CA ASN A 415 -11.30 44.03 -5.06
C ASN A 415 -12.02 43.59 -6.35
N VAL A 416 -11.29 43.01 -7.28
CA VAL A 416 -11.83 42.48 -8.53
C VAL A 416 -12.01 40.97 -8.40
N PRO A 417 -13.18 40.49 -7.96
CA PRO A 417 -13.41 39.07 -7.84
C PRO A 417 -13.57 38.40 -9.19
N PHE A 418 -13.04 37.19 -9.29
CA PHE A 418 -13.14 36.34 -10.47
C PHE A 418 -13.94 35.08 -10.16
N SER A 419 -14.70 34.59 -11.15
CA SER A 419 -15.26 33.24 -11.16
C SER A 419 -14.60 32.45 -12.29
N SER A 420 -14.13 31.26 -12.00
CA SER A 420 -13.46 30.42 -12.97
C SER A 420 -14.10 29.04 -13.13
N ASN A 421 -13.97 28.51 -14.34
CA ASN A 421 -14.27 27.11 -14.67
C ASN A 421 -13.00 26.49 -15.25
N SER A 422 -12.46 25.51 -14.53
CA SER A 422 -11.22 24.84 -14.92
C SER A 422 -11.48 23.38 -15.28
N TYR A 423 -10.84 22.93 -16.33
CA TYR A 423 -10.92 21.58 -16.85
C TYR A 423 -9.52 20.99 -16.92
N GLY A 424 -9.32 19.79 -16.36
CA GLY A 424 -8.04 19.10 -16.34
C GLY A 424 -8.13 17.69 -16.86
N PHE A 425 -7.09 17.29 -17.56
CA PHE A 425 -6.81 15.90 -17.87
C PHE A 425 -5.40 15.57 -17.39
N GLN A 426 -5.27 14.51 -16.62
CA GLN A 426 -4.00 14.01 -16.09
C GLN A 426 -3.83 12.54 -16.47
N ALA A 427 -2.59 12.14 -16.74
CA ALA A 427 -2.26 10.75 -17.03
C ALA A 427 -0.93 10.35 -16.38
N SER A 428 -0.85 9.11 -15.92
CA SER A 428 0.39 8.48 -15.46
C SER A 428 0.43 7.04 -15.98
N ILE A 429 1.49 6.70 -16.74
CA ILE A 429 1.64 5.43 -17.44
C ILE A 429 3.00 4.83 -17.11
N GLY A 430 3.03 3.81 -16.29
CA GLY A 430 4.21 3.00 -15.98
C GLY A 430 4.58 2.08 -17.14
N LEU A 431 5.42 2.57 -18.06
CA LEU A 431 5.90 1.80 -19.21
C LEU A 431 6.78 0.62 -18.77
N SER A 432 7.44 0.74 -17.63
CA SER A 432 8.15 -0.33 -16.92
C SER A 432 8.14 -0.04 -15.42
N GLU A 433 8.73 -0.94 -14.60
CA GLU A 433 8.93 -0.70 -13.16
C GLU A 433 9.90 0.46 -12.88
N LYS A 434 10.70 0.86 -13.87
CA LYS A 434 11.74 1.89 -13.76
C LYS A 434 11.50 3.11 -14.63
N PHE A 435 10.37 3.17 -15.32
CA PHE A 435 10.06 4.29 -16.19
C PHE A 435 8.57 4.57 -16.24
N VAL A 436 8.21 5.79 -15.89
CA VAL A 436 6.85 6.31 -15.88
C VAL A 436 6.80 7.55 -16.76
N LEU A 437 5.89 7.54 -17.72
CA LEU A 437 5.50 8.70 -18.53
C LEU A 437 4.23 9.28 -17.94
N GLY A 438 4.24 10.54 -17.58
CA GLY A 438 3.08 11.25 -17.05
C GLY A 438 2.89 12.61 -17.68
N GLY A 439 1.90 13.34 -17.18
CA GLY A 439 1.66 14.72 -17.54
C GLY A 439 0.20 15.13 -17.40
N TRP A 440 -0.04 16.39 -17.72
CA TRP A 440 -1.36 16.99 -17.64
C TRP A 440 -1.56 18.08 -18.68
N VAL A 441 -2.83 18.41 -18.90
CA VAL A 441 -3.28 19.63 -19.55
C VAL A 441 -4.38 20.24 -18.69
N GLY A 442 -4.36 21.57 -18.54
CA GLY A 442 -5.35 22.35 -17.85
C GLY A 442 -5.83 23.52 -18.73
N TYR A 443 -7.12 23.79 -18.67
CA TYR A 443 -7.74 24.96 -19.27
C TYR A 443 -8.64 25.63 -18.23
N THR A 444 -8.47 26.94 -18.05
CA THR A 444 -9.27 27.76 -17.14
C THR A 444 -9.87 28.92 -17.91
N ASN A 445 -11.19 29.07 -17.82
CA ASN A 445 -11.88 30.30 -18.23
C ASN A 445 -12.22 31.08 -16.97
N ALA A 446 -11.59 32.24 -16.79
CA ALA A 446 -11.78 33.12 -15.65
C ALA A 446 -12.49 34.40 -16.07
N ARG A 447 -13.61 34.72 -15.40
CA ARG A 447 -14.43 35.90 -15.67
C ARG A 447 -14.34 36.87 -14.51
N ASN A 448 -14.08 38.16 -14.77
CA ASN A 448 -14.18 39.18 -13.76
C ASN A 448 -15.65 39.52 -13.45
N LEU A 449 -15.96 39.76 -12.19
CA LEU A 449 -17.32 40.00 -11.70
C LEU A 449 -17.57 41.46 -11.28
N SER A 450 -16.52 42.27 -11.14
CA SER A 450 -16.58 43.68 -10.81
C SER A 450 -16.07 44.54 -11.96
N THR A 451 -16.62 45.73 -12.10
CA THR A 451 -16.09 46.76 -13.02
C THR A 451 -15.45 47.93 -12.27
N GLU A 452 -15.32 47.81 -10.95
CA GLU A 452 -14.78 48.88 -10.09
C GLU A 452 -15.31 50.26 -10.44
N GLY A 453 -16.67 50.35 -10.55
CA GLY A 453 -17.34 51.58 -10.94
C GLY A 453 -17.16 52.01 -12.40
N GLY A 454 -16.74 51.10 -13.28
CA GLY A 454 -16.48 51.38 -14.70
C GLY A 454 -15.01 51.68 -15.02
N ARG A 455 -14.12 51.42 -14.05
CA ARG A 455 -12.65 51.52 -14.23
C ARG A 455 -12.06 50.34 -14.98
N ILE A 456 -12.73 49.19 -14.90
CA ILE A 456 -12.30 47.89 -15.46
C ILE A 456 -13.42 47.40 -16.38
N ASP A 457 -13.08 46.87 -17.53
CA ASP A 457 -14.03 46.22 -18.43
C ASP A 457 -14.38 44.78 -17.95
N ARG A 458 -15.64 44.39 -18.14
CA ARG A 458 -16.05 43.00 -17.96
C ARG A 458 -15.55 42.15 -19.12
N GLY A 459 -15.03 40.98 -18.76
CA GLY A 459 -14.55 40.05 -19.78
C GLY A 459 -14.11 38.72 -19.20
N ASP A 460 -13.55 37.90 -20.04
CA ASP A 460 -13.08 36.58 -19.73
C ASP A 460 -11.59 36.46 -20.10
N LEU A 461 -10.88 35.63 -19.35
CA LEU A 461 -9.53 35.19 -19.64
C LEU A 461 -9.55 33.69 -20.01
N ASP A 462 -8.86 33.32 -21.06
CA ASP A 462 -8.60 31.92 -21.43
C ASP A 462 -7.16 31.58 -21.04
N ILE A 463 -6.99 30.67 -20.08
CA ILE A 463 -5.70 30.32 -19.51
C ILE A 463 -5.44 28.83 -19.77
N TRP A 464 -4.26 28.51 -20.33
CA TRP A 464 -3.83 27.16 -20.59
C TRP A 464 -2.56 26.81 -19.83
N THR A 465 -2.45 25.57 -19.40
CA THR A 465 -1.25 24.96 -18.81
C THR A 465 -1.09 23.52 -19.28
N TRP A 466 0.14 23.04 -19.40
CA TRP A 466 0.39 21.64 -19.68
C TRP A 466 1.81 21.23 -19.26
N ALA A 467 1.99 19.95 -18.92
CA ALA A 467 3.30 19.36 -18.70
C ALA A 467 3.37 17.91 -19.19
N VAL A 468 4.57 17.50 -19.55
CA VAL A 468 4.99 16.11 -19.74
C VAL A 468 6.03 15.78 -18.69
N THR A 469 5.87 14.64 -18.03
CA THR A 469 6.76 14.20 -16.94
C THR A 469 7.39 12.86 -17.27
N LEU A 470 8.69 12.73 -17.03
CA LEU A 470 9.46 11.50 -17.19
C LEU A 470 10.01 11.10 -15.82
N GLY A 471 9.49 10.02 -15.25
CA GLY A 471 9.88 9.53 -13.94
C GLY A 471 10.70 8.25 -14.03
N PHE A 472 11.76 8.18 -13.24
CA PHE A 472 12.66 7.03 -13.15
C PHE A 472 12.72 6.52 -11.69
N PRO A 473 11.71 5.73 -11.24
CA PRO A 473 11.72 5.12 -9.91
C PRO A 473 12.92 4.19 -9.74
N ASP A 474 13.43 4.13 -8.52
CA ASP A 474 14.56 3.27 -8.13
C ASP A 474 15.84 3.46 -8.96
N LEU A 475 16.05 4.65 -9.54
CA LEU A 475 17.25 4.93 -10.31
C LEU A 475 18.49 4.92 -9.40
N GLY A 476 19.40 4.00 -9.67
CA GLY A 476 20.64 3.81 -8.92
C GLY A 476 20.45 3.12 -7.57
N LYS A 477 19.47 3.50 -6.78
CA LYS A 477 19.19 2.91 -5.46
C LYS A 477 17.68 2.79 -5.25
N LYS A 478 17.25 1.70 -4.60
CA LYS A 478 15.85 1.50 -4.24
C LYS A 478 15.32 2.65 -3.37
N GLY A 479 14.16 3.19 -3.71
CA GLY A 479 13.53 4.33 -3.06
C GLY A 479 13.97 5.69 -3.63
N SER A 480 14.99 5.74 -4.51
CA SER A 480 15.38 6.95 -5.22
C SER A 480 14.44 7.23 -6.40
N LEU A 481 14.28 8.50 -6.76
CA LEU A 481 13.42 8.93 -7.88
C LEU A 481 14.13 10.04 -8.65
N ALA A 482 14.39 9.82 -9.94
CA ALA A 482 14.75 10.92 -10.84
C ALA A 482 13.53 11.40 -11.62
N GLY A 483 13.43 12.69 -11.84
CA GLY A 483 12.35 13.32 -12.58
C GLY A 483 12.84 14.36 -13.56
N ILE A 484 12.14 14.41 -14.70
CA ILE A 484 12.24 15.49 -15.68
C ILE A 484 10.83 15.96 -15.97
N ILE A 485 10.60 17.27 -15.90
CA ILE A 485 9.35 17.93 -16.19
C ILE A 485 9.60 18.94 -17.29
N PHE A 486 8.77 18.90 -18.32
CA PHE A 486 8.79 19.87 -19.41
C PHE A 486 7.36 20.33 -19.66
N GLY A 487 7.13 21.64 -19.61
CA GLY A 487 5.78 22.15 -19.81
C GLY A 487 5.71 23.66 -19.97
N MET A 488 4.49 24.13 -19.95
CA MET A 488 4.11 25.53 -19.98
C MET A 488 3.25 25.79 -18.73
N GLU A 489 3.75 26.61 -17.83
CA GLU A 489 2.97 27.12 -16.70
C GLU A 489 1.73 27.87 -17.16
N PRO A 490 0.75 28.18 -16.30
CA PRO A 490 -0.46 28.91 -16.69
C PRO A 490 -0.15 30.17 -17.50
N LYS A 491 -0.74 30.23 -18.70
CA LYS A 491 -0.56 31.28 -19.71
C LYS A 491 -1.91 31.84 -20.15
N VAL A 492 -2.07 33.14 -20.15
CA VAL A 492 -3.22 33.80 -20.74
C VAL A 492 -3.09 33.79 -22.27
N THR A 493 -3.90 32.98 -22.93
CA THR A 493 -3.89 32.82 -24.41
C THR A 493 -4.95 33.69 -25.10
N GLY A 494 -5.99 34.08 -24.36
CA GLY A 494 -7.06 34.96 -24.80
C GLY A 494 -7.55 35.85 -23.66
N SER A 495 -7.88 37.07 -23.98
CA SER A 495 -8.49 38.03 -23.06
C SER A 495 -9.50 38.93 -23.79
N SER A 496 -10.62 39.15 -23.14
CA SER A 496 -11.60 40.18 -23.49
C SER A 496 -11.68 41.32 -22.47
N ILE A 497 -10.78 41.32 -21.48
CA ILE A 497 -10.57 42.37 -20.49
C ILE A 497 -9.48 43.28 -21.05
N ASN A 498 -9.77 44.61 -21.24
CA ASN A 498 -8.80 45.50 -21.84
C ASN A 498 -7.56 45.74 -20.97
N GLU A 499 -7.74 45.69 -19.63
CA GLU A 499 -6.68 45.90 -18.66
C GLU A 499 -5.72 44.70 -18.53
N ILE A 500 -6.16 43.52 -18.96
CA ILE A 500 -5.30 42.30 -18.97
C ILE A 500 -5.18 41.82 -20.43
N SER A 501 -4.06 42.09 -21.06
CA SER A 501 -3.77 41.53 -22.38
C SER A 501 -3.36 40.06 -22.30
N ARG A 502 -3.50 39.33 -23.40
CA ARG A 502 -2.90 37.99 -23.49
C ARG A 502 -1.38 38.08 -23.34
N ASP A 503 -0.79 37.01 -22.85
CA ASP A 503 0.66 36.85 -22.80
C ASP A 503 1.25 36.76 -24.21
N SER A 504 2.32 37.54 -24.45
CA SER A 504 2.87 37.74 -25.81
C SER A 504 3.61 36.51 -26.34
N ASP A 505 4.36 35.87 -25.48
CA ASP A 505 5.29 34.77 -25.84
C ASP A 505 4.99 33.53 -25.04
N THR A 506 5.87 32.53 -25.04
CA THR A 506 5.73 31.30 -24.27
C THR A 506 6.97 31.04 -23.44
N SER A 507 6.82 31.04 -22.13
CA SER A 507 7.79 30.48 -21.22
C SER A 507 7.65 28.94 -21.18
N TYR A 508 8.78 28.26 -21.27
CA TYR A 508 8.84 26.84 -21.00
C TYR A 508 9.51 26.60 -19.64
N HIS A 509 8.84 25.82 -18.82
CA HIS A 509 9.37 25.31 -17.58
C HIS A 509 10.05 23.98 -17.82
N ILE A 510 11.35 23.90 -17.50
CA ILE A 510 12.16 22.69 -17.60
C ILE A 510 12.72 22.41 -16.22
N GLU A 511 12.22 21.37 -15.56
CA GLU A 511 12.70 20.95 -14.25
C GLU A 511 13.36 19.59 -14.34
N ALA A 512 14.52 19.42 -13.68
CA ALA A 512 15.17 18.14 -13.51
C ALA A 512 15.64 17.98 -12.07
N PHE A 513 15.31 16.85 -11.45
CA PHE A 513 15.72 16.56 -10.06
C PHE A 513 16.12 15.10 -9.91
N TYR A 514 16.93 14.85 -8.87
CA TYR A 514 17.27 13.49 -8.45
C TYR A 514 17.14 13.34 -6.95
N GLN A 515 16.04 12.75 -6.49
CA GLN A 515 15.82 12.38 -5.11
C GLN A 515 16.61 11.11 -4.79
N TYR A 516 17.75 11.26 -4.14
CA TYR A 516 18.58 10.14 -3.67
C TYR A 516 18.16 9.72 -2.26
N GLN A 517 17.69 8.48 -2.14
CA GLN A 517 17.31 7.91 -0.84
C GLN A 517 18.55 7.44 -0.08
N VAL A 518 19.04 8.25 0.89
CA VAL A 518 20.22 7.93 1.71
C VAL A 518 19.92 6.80 2.68
N THR A 519 18.81 6.89 3.41
CA THR A 519 18.24 5.86 4.29
C THR A 519 16.73 5.79 4.08
N GLU A 520 16.02 4.93 4.81
CA GLU A 520 14.53 4.92 4.76
C GLU A 520 13.91 6.25 5.20
N ASN A 521 14.62 7.03 6.00
CA ASN A 521 14.17 8.28 6.62
C ASN A 521 14.86 9.54 6.08
N ILE A 522 15.85 9.42 5.20
CA ILE A 522 16.65 10.55 4.72
C ILE A 522 16.73 10.52 3.21
N ALA A 523 16.30 11.59 2.57
CA ALA A 523 16.46 11.83 1.14
C ALA A 523 17.18 13.16 0.89
N ILE A 524 18.03 13.19 -0.13
CA ILE A 524 18.69 14.42 -0.63
C ILE A 524 18.31 14.58 -2.09
N THR A 525 17.77 15.76 -2.43
CA THR A 525 17.21 16.03 -3.76
C THR A 525 17.88 17.29 -4.36
N PRO A 526 19.02 17.18 -5.03
CA PRO A 526 19.47 18.23 -5.94
C PRO A 526 18.53 18.33 -7.15
N GLY A 527 18.32 19.55 -7.64
CA GLY A 527 17.60 19.79 -8.88
C GLY A 527 17.73 21.21 -9.37
N VAL A 528 17.23 21.42 -10.56
CA VAL A 528 17.28 22.68 -11.29
C VAL A 528 15.97 22.93 -12.01
N ILE A 529 15.53 24.19 -12.03
CA ILE A 529 14.39 24.70 -12.78
C ILE A 529 14.91 25.75 -13.74
N TRP A 530 14.56 25.66 -15.01
CA TRP A 530 14.89 26.64 -16.02
C TRP A 530 13.60 27.16 -16.68
N LEU A 531 13.43 28.49 -16.62
CA LEU A 531 12.36 29.26 -17.25
C LEU A 531 12.94 30.00 -18.43
N THR A 532 12.40 29.77 -19.66
CA THR A 532 13.02 30.28 -20.90
C THR A 532 12.59 31.70 -21.29
N ALA A 533 11.44 32.15 -20.82
CA ALA A 533 10.90 33.49 -21.07
C ALA A 533 9.91 33.82 -19.95
N PRO A 534 10.39 34.04 -18.72
CA PRO A 534 9.55 34.21 -17.54
C PRO A 534 8.44 35.24 -17.74
N ASP A 535 7.29 35.00 -17.10
CA ASP A 535 6.05 35.75 -17.29
C ASP A 535 5.51 35.70 -18.74
N HIS A 536 5.85 34.63 -19.48
CA HIS A 536 5.55 34.45 -20.89
C HIS A 536 5.90 35.69 -21.76
N ASN A 537 7.02 36.32 -21.48
CA ASN A 537 7.51 37.51 -22.12
C ASN A 537 8.98 37.33 -22.57
N SER A 538 9.23 37.28 -23.86
CA SER A 538 10.57 37.09 -24.41
C SER A 538 11.51 38.31 -24.23
N ASN A 539 11.04 39.44 -23.68
CA ASN A 539 11.88 40.53 -23.26
C ASN A 539 12.52 40.30 -21.88
N ASN A 540 11.98 39.39 -21.09
CA ASN A 540 12.57 38.95 -19.86
C ASN A 540 13.73 37.97 -20.10
N ASP A 541 14.77 38.06 -19.32
CA ASP A 541 15.88 37.12 -19.39
C ASP A 541 15.48 35.74 -18.85
N ASP A 542 16.05 34.65 -19.40
CA ASP A 542 15.85 33.31 -18.84
C ASP A 542 16.42 33.22 -17.41
N VAL A 543 15.70 32.48 -16.58
CA VAL A 543 16.06 32.26 -15.19
C VAL A 543 16.31 30.79 -14.90
N VAL A 544 17.36 30.51 -14.16
CA VAL A 544 17.69 29.17 -13.66
C VAL A 544 17.69 29.18 -12.16
N ILE A 545 16.87 28.34 -11.52
CA ILE A 545 16.80 28.15 -10.09
C ILE A 545 17.46 26.83 -9.74
N GLY A 546 18.48 26.85 -8.88
CA GLY A 546 19.09 25.64 -8.33
C GLY A 546 18.62 25.40 -6.91
N ALA A 547 18.35 24.15 -6.57
CA ALA A 547 17.98 23.76 -5.22
C ALA A 547 18.64 22.45 -4.79
N ILE A 548 19.01 22.37 -3.51
CA ILE A 548 19.37 21.11 -2.84
C ILE A 548 18.46 20.99 -1.63
N ARG A 549 17.47 20.10 -1.73
CA ARG A 549 16.52 19.81 -0.65
C ARG A 549 16.96 18.55 0.08
N THR A 550 17.03 18.60 1.41
CA THR A 550 17.23 17.45 2.28
C THR A 550 15.97 17.23 3.09
N THR A 551 15.40 16.03 3.02
CA THR A 551 14.18 15.64 3.73
C THR A 551 14.53 14.58 4.77
N LEU A 552 14.12 14.81 6.00
CA LEU A 552 14.23 13.92 7.15
C LEU A 552 12.81 13.54 7.58
N SER A 553 12.42 12.26 7.49
CA SER A 553 11.10 11.77 7.91
C SER A 553 11.22 10.91 9.18
N PHE A 554 10.33 11.07 10.14
CA PHE A 554 10.35 10.37 11.43
C PHE A 554 8.95 9.98 11.91
#